data_9f150b70bb352b639c721783d5a3e451
#
_entry.id   9f150b70bb352b639c721783d5a3e451
#
_cell.length_a   1.000
_cell.length_b   1.000
_cell.length_c   1.000
_cell.angle_alpha   90.00
_cell.angle_beta   90.00
_cell.angle_gamma   90.00
#
_symmetry.space_group_name_H-M   'P 1'
#
loop_
_entity.id
_entity.type
_entity.pdbx_description
1 polymer ?
#
loop_
_entity_poly.entity_id
_entity_poly.type
_entity_poly.pdbx_seq_one_letter_code
_entity_poly.pdbx_strand_id
1 'polypeptide(L)'
;MKMLPQLMLSAALLAALLPAQAAQPVADSGIAAPLPPAGEGRRAFLKFNCYSCHGMFAGGGMGPNIVHAERGDLGEAVKHGESGGMPGFGRLVKATDISNLAAYLKSIGTPGEPKFMDWWVPNPPK
;
A
#
# COMPACT_ATOMS: atom_id res chain seq x y z
N MET A 1 -43.12 -23.74 -74.23
CA MET A 1 -42.75 -22.44 -73.62
C MET A 1 -43.03 -22.54 -72.14
N LYS A 2 -41.99 -22.74 -71.32
CA LYS A 2 -42.11 -22.82 -69.84
C LYS A 2 -41.27 -21.67 -69.26
N MET A 3 -41.94 -20.71 -68.66
CA MET A 3 -41.32 -19.58 -67.96
C MET A 3 -40.82 -20.07 -66.60
N LEU A 4 -39.54 -19.90 -66.36
CA LEU A 4 -38.93 -20.09 -65.03
C LEU A 4 -39.11 -18.80 -64.21
N PRO A 5 -39.54 -18.88 -62.95
CA PRO A 5 -39.51 -17.72 -62.07
C PRO A 5 -38.08 -17.52 -61.49
N GLN A 6 -37.63 -16.31 -61.58
CA GLN A 6 -36.36 -15.87 -60.99
C GLN A 6 -36.53 -15.81 -59.47
N LEU A 7 -35.72 -16.61 -58.76
CA LEU A 7 -35.56 -16.46 -57.31
C LEU A 7 -34.71 -15.22 -57.02
N MET A 8 -35.33 -14.21 -56.45
CA MET A 8 -34.65 -13.06 -55.86
C MET A 8 -33.98 -13.49 -54.56
N LEU A 9 -32.69 -13.63 -54.57
CA LEU A 9 -31.89 -13.84 -53.33
C LEU A 9 -31.75 -12.51 -52.60
N SER A 10 -32.55 -12.30 -51.56
CA SER A 10 -32.42 -11.19 -50.66
C SER A 10 -31.26 -11.47 -49.71
N ALA A 11 -30.10 -10.84 -49.96
CA ALA A 11 -28.99 -10.85 -49.05
C ALA A 11 -29.32 -9.93 -47.85
N ALA A 12 -29.70 -10.53 -46.73
CA ALA A 12 -29.84 -9.78 -45.46
C ALA A 12 -28.43 -9.49 -44.91
N LEU A 13 -28.04 -8.23 -44.97
CA LEU A 13 -26.85 -7.73 -44.24
C LEU A 13 -27.18 -7.80 -42.74
N LEU A 14 -26.66 -8.80 -42.05
CA LEU A 14 -26.53 -8.78 -40.60
C LEU A 14 -25.43 -7.79 -40.24
N ALA A 15 -25.81 -6.57 -39.92
CA ALA A 15 -24.91 -5.62 -39.24
C ALA A 15 -24.69 -6.14 -37.82
N ALA A 16 -23.53 -6.74 -37.60
CA ALA A 16 -23.07 -7.11 -36.27
C ALA A 16 -22.88 -5.84 -35.44
N LEU A 17 -23.83 -5.54 -34.57
CA LEU A 17 -23.67 -4.56 -33.51
C LEU A 17 -22.61 -5.09 -32.53
N LEU A 18 -21.33 -4.72 -32.77
CA LEU A 18 -20.30 -4.88 -31.77
C LEU A 18 -20.68 -3.99 -30.58
N PRO A 19 -20.80 -4.53 -29.35
CA PRO A 19 -20.96 -3.69 -28.19
C PRO A 19 -19.75 -2.77 -28.10
N ALA A 20 -19.99 -1.46 -28.13
CA ALA A 20 -18.97 -0.49 -27.78
C ALA A 20 -18.53 -0.82 -26.35
N GLN A 21 -17.35 -1.42 -26.22
CA GLN A 21 -16.72 -1.55 -24.92
C GLN A 21 -16.45 -0.14 -24.46
N ALA A 22 -17.26 0.34 -23.55
CA ALA A 22 -16.99 1.55 -22.83
C ALA A 22 -15.58 1.37 -22.24
N ALA A 23 -14.65 2.23 -22.66
CA ALA A 23 -13.31 2.28 -22.07
C ALA A 23 -13.52 2.39 -20.57
N GLN A 24 -13.16 1.34 -19.84
CA GLN A 24 -13.16 1.42 -18.40
C GLN A 24 -12.21 2.53 -18.04
N PRO A 25 -12.61 3.47 -17.17
CA PRO A 25 -11.67 4.45 -16.68
C PRO A 25 -10.48 3.66 -16.16
N VAL A 26 -9.31 3.84 -16.78
CA VAL A 26 -8.04 3.36 -16.24
C VAL A 26 -8.03 3.84 -14.80
N ALA A 27 -8.17 2.89 -13.88
CA ALA A 27 -8.10 3.19 -12.46
C ALA A 27 -6.83 4.01 -12.28
N ASP A 28 -7.02 5.21 -11.75
CA ASP A 28 -6.01 6.24 -11.61
C ASP A 28 -4.71 5.64 -11.11
N SER A 29 -3.69 5.85 -11.92
CA SER A 29 -2.35 5.38 -11.71
C SER A 29 -1.86 5.73 -10.30
N GLY A 30 -1.93 4.76 -9.39
CA GLY A 30 -0.92 4.62 -8.37
C GLY A 30 -1.04 5.45 -7.09
N ILE A 31 -2.15 6.09 -6.79
CA ILE A 31 -2.42 6.47 -5.40
C ILE A 31 -3.22 5.35 -4.78
N ALA A 32 -2.49 4.39 -4.22
CA ALA A 32 -3.10 3.36 -3.39
C ALA A 32 -4.00 4.01 -2.34
N ALA A 33 -5.20 3.48 -2.14
CA ALA A 33 -6.02 3.89 -1.02
C ALA A 33 -5.17 3.85 0.26
N PRO A 34 -5.21 4.89 1.10
CA PRO A 34 -4.40 4.91 2.31
C PRO A 34 -4.76 3.72 3.19
N LEU A 35 -3.75 3.05 3.72
CA LEU A 35 -3.93 1.99 4.71
C LEU A 35 -4.45 2.60 6.03
N PRO A 36 -5.04 1.80 6.92
CA PRO A 36 -5.26 2.22 8.30
C PRO A 36 -3.95 2.72 8.94
N PRO A 37 -4.00 3.58 9.97
CA PRO A 37 -2.79 4.18 10.57
C PRO A 37 -1.69 3.18 10.92
N ALA A 38 -2.03 2.01 11.48
CA ALA A 38 -1.06 0.96 11.78
C ALA A 38 -0.43 0.38 10.49
N GLY A 39 -1.20 0.25 9.42
CA GLY A 39 -0.71 -0.19 8.11
C GLY A 39 0.26 0.82 7.50
N GLU A 40 -0.06 2.10 7.51
CA GLU A 40 0.86 3.16 7.07
C GLU A 40 2.10 3.24 7.95
N GLY A 41 1.95 3.02 9.25
CA GLY A 41 3.07 2.93 10.18
C GLY A 41 4.00 1.75 9.87
N ARG A 42 3.44 0.58 9.56
CA ARG A 42 4.23 -0.57 9.10
C ARG A 42 4.96 -0.26 7.78
N ARG A 43 4.29 0.40 6.85
CA ARG A 43 4.89 0.86 5.59
C ARG A 43 6.05 1.81 5.85
N ALA A 44 5.88 2.79 6.71
CA ALA A 44 6.93 3.72 7.11
C ALA A 44 8.11 3.00 7.80
N PHE A 45 7.84 2.08 8.72
CA PHE A 45 8.83 1.27 9.41
C PHE A 45 9.74 0.49 8.44
N LEU A 46 9.15 -0.10 7.41
CA LEU A 46 9.89 -0.79 6.36
C LEU A 46 10.61 0.18 5.42
N LYS A 47 9.93 1.22 4.96
CA LYS A 47 10.45 2.22 4.02
C LYS A 47 11.67 2.95 4.55
N PHE A 48 11.64 3.34 5.82
CA PHE A 48 12.75 4.03 6.48
C PHE A 48 13.80 3.08 7.08
N ASN A 49 13.69 1.79 6.80
CA ASN A 49 14.64 0.76 7.19
C ASN A 49 14.81 0.62 8.72
N CYS A 50 13.81 0.94 9.50
CA CYS A 50 13.84 0.84 10.97
C CYS A 50 14.11 -0.59 11.44
N TYR A 51 13.62 -1.56 10.68
CA TYR A 51 13.75 -3.00 10.97
C TYR A 51 15.21 -3.49 10.99
N SER A 52 16.13 -2.81 10.30
CA SER A 52 17.55 -3.22 10.25
C SER A 52 18.20 -3.18 11.62
N CYS A 53 17.80 -2.25 12.47
CA CYS A 53 18.31 -2.12 13.83
C CYS A 53 17.33 -2.66 14.89
N HIS A 54 16.03 -2.39 14.71
CA HIS A 54 15.01 -2.72 15.70
C HIS A 54 14.34 -4.09 15.49
N GLY A 55 14.80 -4.88 14.50
CA GLY A 55 14.19 -6.15 14.13
C GLY A 55 12.92 -6.00 13.32
N MET A 56 12.57 -7.01 12.55
CA MET A 56 11.47 -6.97 11.57
C MET A 56 10.10 -6.63 12.16
N PHE A 57 9.89 -6.96 13.43
CA PHE A 57 8.67 -6.68 14.19
C PHE A 57 8.96 -5.81 15.43
N ALA A 58 9.97 -4.95 15.34
CA ALA A 58 10.33 -3.97 16.37
C ALA A 58 10.76 -4.57 17.73
N GLY A 59 10.97 -5.88 17.80
CA GLY A 59 11.32 -6.58 19.04
C GLY A 59 12.77 -6.41 19.51
N GLY A 60 13.56 -5.63 18.78
CA GLY A 60 14.99 -5.40 19.09
C GLY A 60 15.92 -6.16 18.15
N GLY A 61 17.18 -5.77 18.20
CA GLY A 61 18.29 -6.31 17.42
C GLY A 61 19.55 -5.58 17.84
N MET A 62 20.23 -4.87 16.94
CA MET A 62 21.29 -3.92 17.31
C MET A 62 20.73 -2.73 18.12
N GLY A 63 19.52 -2.30 17.79
CA GLY A 63 18.75 -1.32 18.55
C GLY A 63 17.84 -1.97 19.58
N PRO A 64 17.25 -1.17 20.48
CA PRO A 64 16.36 -1.67 21.52
C PRO A 64 15.03 -2.19 20.95
N ASN A 65 14.33 -2.97 21.77
CA ASN A 65 12.92 -3.27 21.57
C ASN A 65 12.11 -1.96 21.69
N ILE A 66 11.32 -1.65 20.66
CA ILE A 66 10.48 -0.44 20.59
C ILE A 66 9.00 -0.78 20.45
N VAL A 67 8.63 -2.02 20.69
CA VAL A 67 7.22 -2.45 20.76
C VAL A 67 6.52 -1.61 21.83
N HIS A 68 5.38 -1.00 21.47
CA HIS A 68 4.61 -0.10 22.32
C HIS A 68 5.31 1.21 22.73
N ALA A 69 6.38 1.63 22.03
CA ALA A 69 7.00 2.93 22.28
C ALA A 69 5.96 4.07 22.22
N GLU A 70 6.05 4.97 23.18
CA GLU A 70 5.15 6.12 23.27
C GLU A 70 5.41 7.13 22.15
N ARG A 71 4.34 7.76 21.64
CA ARG A 71 4.44 8.67 20.50
C ARG A 71 5.40 9.85 20.72
N GLY A 72 5.47 10.36 21.95
CA GLY A 72 6.35 11.47 22.31
C GLY A 72 7.82 11.09 22.15
N ASP A 73 8.24 10.06 22.84
CA ASP A 73 9.62 9.56 22.82
C ASP A 73 10.03 9.10 21.43
N LEU A 74 9.12 8.37 20.73
CA LEU A 74 9.33 7.98 19.34
C LEU A 74 9.55 9.20 18.44
N GLY A 75 8.78 10.27 18.63
CA GLY A 75 8.89 11.48 17.83
C GLY A 75 10.23 12.18 17.98
N GLU A 76 10.76 12.26 19.18
CA GLU A 76 12.06 12.85 19.47
C GLU A 76 13.20 11.98 18.92
N ALA A 77 13.17 10.68 19.21
CA ALA A 77 14.18 9.74 18.72
C ALA A 77 14.21 9.68 17.18
N VAL A 78 13.06 9.63 16.53
CA VAL A 78 13.01 9.59 15.05
C VAL A 78 13.48 10.90 14.42
N LYS A 79 13.15 12.06 15.00
CA LYS A 79 13.57 13.33 14.42
C LYS A 79 15.07 13.61 14.61
N HIS A 80 15.57 13.37 15.79
CA HIS A 80 16.88 13.82 16.22
C HIS A 80 17.92 12.70 16.28
N GLY A 81 17.48 11.43 16.30
CA GLY A 81 18.34 10.30 16.54
C GLY A 81 18.64 10.12 18.02
N GLU A 82 19.41 9.08 18.33
CA GLU A 82 19.83 8.73 19.68
C GLU A 82 21.34 8.52 19.77
N SER A 83 21.92 8.84 20.92
CA SER A 83 23.36 8.73 21.16
C SER A 83 23.92 7.32 20.98
N GLY A 84 23.08 6.29 21.02
CA GLY A 84 23.44 4.89 20.80
C GLY A 84 23.63 4.49 19.32
N GLY A 85 23.69 5.46 18.39
CA GLY A 85 23.92 5.22 16.97
C GLY A 85 22.67 5.23 16.09
N MET A 86 21.50 5.56 16.63
CA MET A 86 20.29 5.77 15.83
C MET A 86 20.41 7.10 15.08
N PRO A 87 20.36 7.12 13.74
CA PRO A 87 20.39 8.37 12.98
C PRO A 87 19.08 9.14 13.11
N GLY A 88 19.13 10.47 12.99
CA GLY A 88 17.94 11.32 12.92
C GLY A 88 17.33 11.32 11.52
N PHE A 89 16.03 11.17 11.44
CA PHE A 89 15.24 11.11 10.20
C PHE A 89 14.41 12.38 9.96
N GLY A 90 14.59 13.43 10.75
CA GLY A 90 13.73 14.61 10.77
C GLY A 90 13.50 15.31 9.43
N ARG A 91 14.38 15.11 8.44
CA ARG A 91 14.20 15.63 7.07
C ARG A 91 13.38 14.72 6.18
N LEU A 92 13.23 13.46 6.52
CA LEU A 92 12.60 12.42 5.71
C LEU A 92 11.21 12.04 6.21
N VAL A 93 10.99 12.15 7.53
CA VAL A 93 9.80 11.66 8.22
C VAL A 93 8.90 12.83 8.60
N LYS A 94 7.64 12.76 8.19
CA LYS A 94 6.61 13.75 8.52
C LYS A 94 5.97 13.45 9.87
N ALA A 95 5.30 14.44 10.47
CA ALA A 95 4.56 14.25 11.72
C ALA A 95 3.47 13.16 11.62
N THR A 96 2.87 13.01 10.45
CA THR A 96 1.90 11.94 10.16
C THR A 96 2.55 10.56 10.18
N ASP A 97 3.78 10.44 9.66
CA ASP A 97 4.52 9.17 9.68
C ASP A 97 4.83 8.75 11.11
N ILE A 98 5.21 9.70 11.98
CA ILE A 98 5.46 9.44 13.41
C ILE A 98 4.18 8.95 14.11
N SER A 99 3.04 9.57 13.81
CA SER A 99 1.74 9.14 14.37
C SER A 99 1.37 7.73 13.89
N ASN A 100 1.62 7.44 12.63
CA ASN A 100 1.37 6.14 12.03
C ASN A 100 2.34 5.07 12.57
N LEU A 101 3.62 5.41 12.72
CA LEU A 101 4.62 4.53 13.35
C LEU A 101 4.20 4.16 14.78
N ALA A 102 3.77 5.13 15.58
CA ALA A 102 3.24 4.86 16.93
C ALA A 102 2.02 3.94 16.90
N ALA A 103 1.10 4.14 15.95
CA ALA A 103 -0.05 3.25 15.77
C ALA A 103 0.36 1.83 15.39
N TYR A 104 1.36 1.69 14.52
CA TYR A 104 1.92 0.37 14.18
C TYR A 104 2.54 -0.31 15.39
N LEU A 105 3.47 0.36 16.09
CA LEU A 105 4.16 -0.19 17.25
C LEU A 105 3.18 -0.62 18.35
N LYS A 106 2.12 0.15 18.54
CA LYS A 106 1.04 -0.18 19.48
C LYS A 106 0.21 -1.39 19.03
N SER A 107 0.11 -1.65 17.74
CA SER A 107 -0.68 -2.76 17.19
C SER A 107 0.03 -4.11 17.28
N ILE A 108 1.34 -4.12 17.51
CA ILE A 108 2.13 -5.36 17.56
C ILE A 108 1.62 -6.29 18.66
N GLY A 109 1.43 -7.55 18.31
CA GLY A 109 0.85 -8.56 19.19
C GLY A 109 -0.68 -8.56 19.26
N THR A 110 -1.36 -7.66 18.54
CA THR A 110 -2.83 -7.62 18.45
C THR A 110 -3.34 -8.26 17.15
N PRO A 111 -4.63 -8.64 17.06
CA PRO A 111 -5.22 -9.13 15.81
C PRO A 111 -5.17 -8.14 14.65
N GLY A 112 -4.99 -6.84 14.96
CA GLY A 112 -4.90 -5.76 13.96
C GLY A 112 -3.47 -5.45 13.49
N GLU A 113 -2.48 -6.23 13.90
CA GLU A 113 -1.09 -6.02 13.50
C GLU A 113 -0.88 -6.26 12.00
N PRO A 114 -0.41 -5.26 11.24
CA PRO A 114 -0.03 -5.45 9.85
C PRO A 114 1.31 -6.19 9.76
N LYS A 115 1.35 -7.28 8.97
CA LYS A 115 2.52 -8.17 8.87
C LYS A 115 3.17 -8.22 7.48
N PHE A 116 2.70 -7.42 6.54
CA PHE A 116 3.27 -7.38 5.20
C PHE A 116 4.75 -6.95 5.20
N MET A 117 5.47 -7.40 4.16
CA MET A 117 6.91 -7.14 4.00
C MET A 117 7.22 -6.17 2.86
N ASP A 118 6.29 -5.99 1.94
CA ASP A 118 6.48 -5.24 0.70
C ASP A 118 5.86 -3.84 0.82
N TRP A 119 6.60 -2.88 1.37
CA TRP A 119 6.11 -1.52 1.61
C TRP A 119 5.76 -0.75 0.34
N TRP A 120 6.35 -1.13 -0.80
CA TRP A 120 6.12 -0.49 -2.10
C TRP A 120 4.82 -0.95 -2.78
N VAL A 121 4.21 -2.02 -2.32
CA VAL A 121 2.95 -2.51 -2.86
C VAL A 121 1.82 -1.56 -2.48
N PRO A 122 0.97 -1.10 -3.42
CA PRO A 122 -0.11 -0.17 -3.13
C PRO A 122 -1.04 -0.63 -2.01
N ASN A 123 -1.46 -1.88 -2.03
CA ASN A 123 -2.31 -2.48 -1.00
C ASN A 123 -1.70 -3.81 -0.58
N PRO A 124 -0.67 -3.79 0.28
CA PRO A 124 -0.04 -5.03 0.70
C PRO A 124 -1.05 -5.92 1.46
N PRO A 125 -0.94 -7.24 1.33
CA PRO A 125 -1.76 -8.15 2.11
C PRO A 125 -1.51 -7.94 3.61
N LYS A 126 -2.53 -8.23 4.42
CA LYS A 126 -2.43 -8.15 5.88
C LYS A 126 -1.49 -9.23 6.42
#